data_6ad582a474dc0657f2fe34787a603897
#
_entry.id   6ad582a474dc0657f2fe34787a603897
#
_cell.length_a   1.000
_cell.length_b   1.000
_cell.length_c   1.000
_cell.angle_alpha   90.00
_cell.angle_beta   90.00
_cell.angle_gamma   90.00
#
_symmetry.space_group_name_H-M   'P 1'
#
loop_
_entity.id
_entity.type
_entity.pdbx_description
1 polymer ?
#
loop_
_entity_poly.entity_id
_entity_poly.type
_entity_poly.pdbx_seq_one_letter_code
_entity_poly.pdbx_strand_id
1 'polypeptide(L)'
;MVTYYTVLFSISLILVAAYAVVWHKHYDLFLSLIFCFVPIANLGYLLEEKALSIPEVLIAIKITYIGGSYLILFIMFAIFNMCDLKLKKPLRFTLLIITTAIFLPVLTIGKGTYFYKDIQGTVVDGRLELSKIYGLGHTLYYVMLVTYVIISCSVILYSQKKKRDVSTRTTKYLLVGELTTVFIFFVVKIFKLNLDLTPLGYIIDEIFILVIASRLHLYDVTDTVIDTISLNEEIGFINLDKKFNYLGSNSLSKKIFPALEEVRIDQNVSKNESLNKEIVSKIQRFIKDNSKDTFLKKYGEKVYQVNIDYLHNGKYKRGYMLFIQDDTQDQKYIKLMENFNSKLQDEVAQKTEHIVRMHDNLILSIASMVESRDNSTGGHIKRTSEGVHILMTEIMKGNEFNISKEFCKDIIKAAPMHDLGKIAVDDAILRKPGRFTPEEYEKMKIHAEEGARIVREILKETDDATFRKIAENIAHYHHERWDGSGYPCGLKGEEIPLEARIMAVADVYDALVSKRVYKEKMSFKQADQIIMEGMGKQFDKRLEKYYTAARPKLEAYYKSLE
;
A
#
# COMPACT_ATOMS: atom_id res chain seq x y z
N MET A 1 -50.28 29.57 32.93
CA MET A 1 -50.34 28.37 32.13
C MET A 1 -50.31 28.65 30.60
N VAL A 2 -51.00 29.68 30.10
CA VAL A 2 -50.97 30.06 28.67
C VAL A 2 -49.53 30.25 28.13
N THR A 3 -48.66 30.97 28.86
CA THR A 3 -47.26 31.17 28.45
C THR A 3 -46.50 29.84 28.31
N TYR A 4 -46.71 28.89 29.22
CA TYR A 4 -46.11 27.57 29.16
C TYR A 4 -46.49 26.82 27.89
N TYR A 5 -47.78 26.68 27.58
CA TYR A 5 -48.23 25.98 26.38
C TYR A 5 -47.86 26.73 25.09
N THR A 6 -47.80 28.08 25.14
CA THR A 6 -47.32 28.88 23.97
C THR A 6 -45.87 28.59 23.66
N VAL A 7 -45.01 28.49 24.72
CA VAL A 7 -43.60 28.16 24.57
C VAL A 7 -43.42 26.76 23.99
N LEU A 8 -44.15 25.77 24.53
CA LEU A 8 -44.05 24.39 24.01
C LEU A 8 -44.52 24.29 22.55
N PHE A 9 -45.63 24.93 22.19
CA PHE A 9 -46.07 24.98 20.81
C PHE A 9 -45.05 25.63 19.88
N SER A 10 -44.44 26.75 20.32
CA SER A 10 -43.40 27.44 19.54
C SER A 10 -42.13 26.56 19.38
N ILE A 11 -41.72 25.84 20.43
CA ILE A 11 -40.59 24.90 20.35
C ILE A 11 -40.90 23.77 19.36
N SER A 12 -42.09 23.19 19.38
CA SER A 12 -42.45 22.13 18.44
C SER A 12 -42.38 22.60 16.98
N LEU A 13 -42.77 23.85 16.67
CA LEU A 13 -42.63 24.43 15.33
C LEU A 13 -41.14 24.62 14.93
N ILE A 14 -40.32 25.04 15.89
CA ILE A 14 -38.83 25.16 15.65
C ILE A 14 -38.26 23.79 15.37
N LEU A 15 -38.68 22.75 16.09
CA LEU A 15 -38.19 21.36 15.88
C LEU A 15 -38.64 20.82 14.52
N VAL A 16 -39.85 21.14 14.03
CA VAL A 16 -40.30 20.83 12.65
C VAL A 16 -39.34 21.47 11.65
N ALA A 17 -39.02 22.75 11.81
CA ALA A 17 -38.10 23.46 10.92
C ALA A 17 -36.67 22.83 10.98
N ALA A 18 -36.18 22.48 12.18
CA ALA A 18 -34.92 21.79 12.35
C ALA A 18 -34.91 20.40 11.67
N TYR A 19 -36.00 19.64 11.80
CA TYR A 19 -36.16 18.36 11.11
C TYR A 19 -36.18 18.53 9.59
N ALA A 20 -36.84 19.54 9.05
CA ALA A 20 -36.88 19.82 7.61
C ALA A 20 -35.45 20.06 7.04
N VAL A 21 -34.53 20.65 7.81
CA VAL A 21 -33.12 20.81 7.42
C VAL A 21 -32.40 19.48 7.39
N VAL A 22 -32.67 18.58 8.33
CA VAL A 22 -32.06 17.23 8.42
C VAL A 22 -32.66 16.31 7.34
N TRP A 23 -33.91 16.49 6.99
CA TRP A 23 -34.70 15.65 6.10
C TRP A 23 -34.24 15.60 4.63
N HIS A 24 -33.40 16.49 4.19
CA HIS A 24 -33.07 16.73 2.76
C HIS A 24 -32.52 15.50 2.00
N LYS A 25 -32.20 14.38 2.65
CA LYS A 25 -31.60 13.21 1.99
C LYS A 25 -32.30 11.86 2.22
N HIS A 26 -33.06 11.66 3.28
CA HIS A 26 -33.79 10.39 3.54
C HIS A 26 -35.16 10.60 4.16
N TYR A 27 -36.16 10.31 3.36
CA TYR A 27 -37.54 10.40 3.75
C TYR A 27 -37.98 9.15 4.55
N ASP A 28 -38.14 9.29 5.87
CA ASP A 28 -38.91 8.34 6.68
C ASP A 28 -40.31 8.96 6.92
N LEU A 29 -41.33 8.30 6.35
CA LEU A 29 -42.72 8.74 6.45
C LEU A 29 -43.14 8.90 7.92
N PHE A 30 -42.80 7.95 8.77
CA PHE A 30 -43.27 7.94 10.17
C PHE A 30 -42.60 9.02 11.00
N LEU A 31 -41.30 9.26 10.79
CA LEU A 31 -40.60 10.40 11.41
C LEU A 31 -41.24 11.73 10.99
N SER A 32 -41.52 11.91 9.70
CA SER A 32 -42.16 13.13 9.19
C SER A 32 -43.54 13.34 9.81
N LEU A 33 -44.31 12.26 9.97
CA LEU A 33 -45.62 12.32 10.62
C LEU A 33 -45.54 12.70 12.11
N ILE A 34 -44.54 12.21 12.84
CA ILE A 34 -44.33 12.59 14.25
C ILE A 34 -44.11 14.11 14.36
N PHE A 35 -43.21 14.69 13.55
CA PHE A 35 -42.97 16.14 13.52
C PHE A 35 -44.19 16.96 13.08
N CYS A 36 -45.15 16.38 12.35
CA CYS A 36 -46.41 17.05 12.04
C CYS A 36 -47.42 16.95 13.17
N PHE A 37 -47.51 15.82 13.88
CA PHE A 37 -48.56 15.60 14.87
C PHE A 37 -48.23 16.17 16.26
N VAL A 38 -46.98 16.35 16.64
CA VAL A 38 -46.57 17.00 17.92
C VAL A 38 -47.08 18.46 17.98
N PRO A 39 -46.84 19.33 16.98
CA PRO A 39 -47.42 20.67 17.00
C PRO A 39 -48.94 20.70 17.04
N ILE A 40 -49.61 19.74 16.37
CA ILE A 40 -51.09 19.65 16.42
C ILE A 40 -51.57 19.34 17.84
N ALA A 41 -50.93 18.38 18.53
CA ALA A 41 -51.23 18.08 19.92
C ALA A 41 -50.99 19.29 20.83
N ASN A 42 -49.83 19.96 20.70
CA ASN A 42 -49.49 21.12 21.51
C ASN A 42 -50.39 22.33 21.22
N LEU A 43 -50.83 22.51 19.98
CA LEU A 43 -51.84 23.51 19.64
C LEU A 43 -53.16 23.25 20.39
N GLY A 44 -53.60 21.97 20.47
CA GLY A 44 -54.79 21.59 21.19
C GLY A 44 -54.73 21.98 22.66
N TYR A 45 -53.61 21.68 23.35
CA TYR A 45 -53.39 22.09 24.76
C TYR A 45 -53.37 23.63 24.94
N LEU A 46 -52.75 24.34 24.01
CA LEU A 46 -52.74 25.82 24.03
C LEU A 46 -54.15 26.39 23.85
N LEU A 47 -54.93 25.82 22.94
CA LEU A 47 -56.31 26.27 22.71
C LEU A 47 -57.22 25.92 23.88
N GLU A 48 -57.03 24.75 24.54
CA GLU A 48 -57.79 24.34 25.73
C GLU A 48 -57.58 25.37 26.86
N GLU A 49 -56.32 25.79 27.09
CA GLU A 49 -56.00 26.79 28.11
C GLU A 49 -56.49 28.22 27.79
N LYS A 50 -56.64 28.57 26.51
CA LYS A 50 -57.13 29.86 26.06
C LYS A 50 -58.65 29.95 25.94
N ALA A 51 -59.33 28.84 26.00
CA ALA A 51 -60.77 28.76 25.77
C ALA A 51 -61.57 29.43 26.89
N LEU A 52 -62.53 30.23 26.51
CA LEU A 52 -63.43 30.96 27.46
C LEU A 52 -64.84 30.36 27.47
N SER A 53 -65.12 29.41 26.58
CA SER A 53 -66.41 28.79 26.43
C SER A 53 -66.32 27.27 26.26
N ILE A 54 -67.35 26.51 26.70
CA ILE A 54 -67.40 25.06 26.52
C ILE A 54 -67.25 24.64 25.04
N PRO A 55 -67.88 25.25 24.05
CA PRO A 55 -67.70 24.90 22.65
C PRO A 55 -66.25 25.02 22.17
N GLU A 56 -65.52 26.08 22.60
CA GLU A 56 -64.09 26.26 22.26
C GLU A 56 -63.22 25.15 22.87
N VAL A 57 -63.44 24.83 24.13
CA VAL A 57 -62.75 23.72 24.83
C VAL A 57 -63.00 22.38 24.13
N LEU A 58 -64.24 22.09 23.72
CA LEU A 58 -64.56 20.86 23.02
C LEU A 58 -63.82 20.72 21.68
N ILE A 59 -63.58 21.82 20.98
CA ILE A 59 -62.77 21.86 19.75
C ILE A 59 -61.33 21.63 20.10
N ALA A 60 -60.81 22.31 21.11
CA ALA A 60 -59.42 22.18 21.55
C ALA A 60 -59.08 20.74 21.97
N ILE A 61 -59.96 20.10 22.78
CA ILE A 61 -59.83 18.71 23.16
C ILE A 61 -59.77 17.77 21.96
N LYS A 62 -60.62 17.98 20.93
CA LYS A 62 -60.59 17.16 19.72
C LYS A 62 -59.25 17.29 18.99
N ILE A 63 -58.70 18.51 18.90
CA ILE A 63 -57.39 18.76 18.30
C ILE A 63 -56.28 18.06 19.09
N THR A 64 -56.31 18.13 20.42
CA THR A 64 -55.36 17.42 21.31
C THR A 64 -55.36 15.93 21.05
N TYR A 65 -56.55 15.31 20.95
CA TYR A 65 -56.67 13.85 20.72
C TYR A 65 -56.34 13.46 19.28
N ILE A 66 -56.52 14.32 18.27
CA ILE A 66 -55.99 14.09 16.91
C ILE A 66 -54.46 13.90 17.00
N GLY A 67 -53.78 14.91 17.60
CA GLY A 67 -52.36 14.83 17.79
C GLY A 67 -51.94 13.57 18.59
N GLY A 68 -52.48 13.41 19.80
CA GLY A 68 -52.06 12.36 20.74
C GLY A 68 -52.35 10.93 20.26
N SER A 69 -53.48 10.68 19.58
CA SER A 69 -53.87 9.32 19.16
C SER A 69 -52.94 8.77 18.05
N TYR A 70 -52.62 9.58 17.06
CA TYR A 70 -51.82 9.13 15.92
C TYR A 70 -50.32 9.26 16.19
N LEU A 71 -49.91 10.19 17.07
CA LEU A 71 -48.50 10.37 17.43
C LEU A 71 -47.90 9.09 17.96
N ILE A 72 -48.55 8.43 18.95
CA ILE A 72 -47.98 7.20 19.57
C ILE A 72 -47.94 6.02 18.61
N LEU A 73 -48.90 5.94 17.67
CA LEU A 73 -48.88 4.95 16.59
C LEU A 73 -47.67 5.17 15.66
N PHE A 74 -47.40 6.42 15.28
CA PHE A 74 -46.31 6.73 14.37
C PHE A 74 -44.95 6.59 15.06
N ILE A 75 -44.82 6.92 16.35
CA ILE A 75 -43.63 6.61 17.16
C ILE A 75 -43.39 5.10 17.17
N MET A 76 -44.40 4.30 17.44
CA MET A 76 -44.26 2.85 17.40
C MET A 76 -43.79 2.35 16.03
N PHE A 77 -44.36 2.85 14.91
CA PHE A 77 -43.93 2.46 13.56
C PHE A 77 -42.48 2.90 13.27
N ALA A 78 -42.09 4.09 13.69
CA ALA A 78 -40.72 4.57 13.57
C ALA A 78 -39.74 3.68 14.38
N ILE A 79 -40.11 3.27 15.60
CA ILE A 79 -39.33 2.34 16.42
C ILE A 79 -39.13 0.99 15.71
N PHE A 80 -40.18 0.43 15.11
CA PHE A 80 -40.05 -0.80 14.33
C PHE A 80 -39.07 -0.65 13.18
N ASN A 81 -39.15 0.45 12.42
CA ASN A 81 -38.20 0.73 11.33
C ASN A 81 -36.77 0.87 11.85
N MET A 82 -36.56 1.67 12.89
CA MET A 82 -35.23 1.92 13.47
C MET A 82 -34.62 0.67 14.14
N CYS A 83 -35.45 -0.29 14.55
CA CYS A 83 -35.03 -1.58 15.11
C CYS A 83 -34.86 -2.66 14.02
N ASP A 84 -34.94 -2.31 12.76
CA ASP A 84 -34.90 -3.23 11.61
C ASP A 84 -35.89 -4.40 11.74
N LEU A 85 -37.10 -4.11 12.18
CA LEU A 85 -38.20 -5.06 12.29
C LEU A 85 -39.33 -4.65 11.33
N LYS A 86 -39.40 -5.34 10.19
CA LYS A 86 -40.38 -5.02 9.14
C LYS A 86 -41.78 -5.48 9.53
N LEU A 87 -42.65 -4.55 9.92
CA LEU A 87 -44.08 -4.82 10.05
C LEU A 87 -44.70 -5.06 8.66
N LYS A 88 -45.45 -6.16 8.52
CA LYS A 88 -46.18 -6.46 7.28
C LYS A 88 -47.21 -5.36 7.00
N LYS A 89 -47.38 -4.96 5.74
CA LYS A 89 -48.33 -3.92 5.31
C LYS A 89 -49.75 -4.11 5.88
N PRO A 90 -50.36 -5.32 5.85
CA PRO A 90 -51.69 -5.51 6.40
C PRO A 90 -51.77 -5.22 7.91
N LEU A 91 -50.74 -5.59 8.69
CA LEU A 91 -50.71 -5.31 10.13
C LEU A 91 -50.63 -3.83 10.45
N ARG A 92 -49.83 -3.05 9.67
CA ARG A 92 -49.78 -1.57 9.77
C ARG A 92 -51.15 -0.97 9.52
N PHE A 93 -51.85 -1.46 8.47
CA PHE A 93 -53.17 -0.98 8.13
C PHE A 93 -54.22 -1.34 9.20
N THR A 94 -54.16 -2.54 9.75
CA THR A 94 -55.04 -2.95 10.87
C THR A 94 -54.85 -2.07 12.11
N LEU A 95 -53.60 -1.77 12.50
CA LEU A 95 -53.29 -0.88 13.64
C LEU A 95 -53.81 0.54 13.39
N LEU A 96 -53.70 1.05 12.17
CA LEU A 96 -54.25 2.35 11.79
C LEU A 96 -55.76 2.37 11.87
N ILE A 97 -56.45 1.30 11.44
CA ILE A 97 -57.90 1.16 11.56
C ILE A 97 -58.33 1.13 13.02
N ILE A 98 -57.63 0.35 13.87
CA ILE A 98 -57.92 0.29 15.30
C ILE A 98 -57.78 1.67 15.94
N THR A 99 -56.67 2.37 15.70
CA THR A 99 -56.42 3.72 16.22
C THR A 99 -57.52 4.67 15.79
N THR A 100 -57.90 4.62 14.50
CA THR A 100 -58.97 5.47 13.96
C THR A 100 -60.35 5.13 14.58
N ALA A 101 -60.67 3.86 14.75
CA ALA A 101 -61.89 3.40 15.41
C ALA A 101 -62.02 3.88 16.87
N ILE A 102 -60.88 3.91 17.59
CA ILE A 102 -60.83 4.41 18.98
C ILE A 102 -60.87 5.94 19.01
N PHE A 103 -60.37 6.61 17.98
CA PHE A 103 -60.42 8.07 17.85
C PHE A 103 -61.80 8.59 17.43
N LEU A 104 -62.55 7.91 16.57
CA LEU A 104 -63.84 8.38 16.08
C LEU A 104 -64.79 8.86 17.19
N PRO A 105 -64.95 8.17 18.36
CA PRO A 105 -65.75 8.67 19.46
C PRO A 105 -65.32 10.02 20.05
N VAL A 106 -64.04 10.41 19.88
CA VAL A 106 -63.56 11.73 20.29
C VAL A 106 -64.27 12.85 19.55
N LEU A 107 -64.60 12.64 18.29
CA LEU A 107 -65.33 13.63 17.47
C LEU A 107 -66.77 13.89 17.99
N THR A 108 -67.34 12.93 18.73
CA THR A 108 -68.68 13.03 19.31
C THR A 108 -68.70 13.69 20.69
N ILE A 109 -67.52 14.10 21.22
CA ILE A 109 -67.42 14.80 22.51
C ILE A 109 -68.31 16.04 22.50
N GLY A 110 -69.15 16.20 23.55
CA GLY A 110 -70.14 17.23 23.71
C GLY A 110 -71.54 16.91 23.11
N LYS A 111 -71.65 15.85 22.32
CA LYS A 111 -72.93 15.35 21.78
C LYS A 111 -73.27 13.91 22.22
N GLY A 112 -72.25 13.15 22.59
CA GLY A 112 -72.36 11.73 23.02
C GLY A 112 -71.70 11.48 24.35
N THR A 113 -72.09 10.42 25.06
CA THR A 113 -71.59 10.04 26.41
C THR A 113 -70.53 8.94 26.38
N TYR A 114 -70.12 8.51 25.16
CA TYR A 114 -69.24 7.33 25.04
C TYR A 114 -67.80 7.63 25.42
N PHE A 115 -67.26 8.81 25.01
CA PHE A 115 -65.87 9.18 25.32
C PHE A 115 -65.77 9.92 26.65
N TYR A 116 -66.57 10.96 26.85
CA TYR A 116 -66.82 11.55 28.14
C TYR A 116 -68.33 11.37 28.47
N LYS A 117 -68.61 10.96 29.70
CA LYS A 117 -70.00 10.85 30.17
C LYS A 117 -70.62 12.23 30.37
N ASP A 118 -69.80 13.15 30.91
CA ASP A 118 -70.18 14.52 31.13
C ASP A 118 -68.97 15.44 31.15
N ILE A 119 -69.14 16.68 30.71
CA ILE A 119 -68.13 17.75 30.76
C ILE A 119 -68.83 18.97 31.29
N GLN A 120 -68.44 19.41 32.50
CA GLN A 120 -68.92 20.63 33.10
C GLN A 120 -67.77 21.63 33.18
N GLY A 121 -68.08 22.92 32.87
CA GLY A 121 -67.13 24.02 32.95
C GLY A 121 -67.61 25.05 33.93
N THR A 122 -66.75 25.46 34.86
CA THR A 122 -67.00 26.60 35.76
C THR A 122 -65.90 27.65 35.53
N VAL A 123 -66.31 28.90 35.40
CA VAL A 123 -65.35 30.01 35.22
C VAL A 123 -64.86 30.45 36.61
N VAL A 124 -63.59 30.23 36.88
CA VAL A 124 -62.93 30.62 38.12
C VAL A 124 -61.77 31.57 37.74
N ASP A 125 -61.74 32.77 38.30
CA ASP A 125 -60.71 33.78 38.03
C ASP A 125 -60.45 34.08 36.54
N GLY A 126 -61.55 34.07 35.76
CA GLY A 126 -61.46 34.34 34.31
C GLY A 126 -60.95 33.18 33.49
N ARG A 127 -60.85 31.98 34.05
CA ARG A 127 -60.48 30.73 33.40
C ARG A 127 -61.58 29.71 33.48
N LEU A 128 -61.74 28.93 32.44
CA LEU A 128 -62.69 27.83 32.40
C LEU A 128 -62.06 26.58 33.03
N GLU A 129 -62.43 26.23 34.26
CA GLU A 129 -62.07 24.95 34.89
C GLU A 129 -63.02 23.87 34.46
N LEU A 130 -62.45 22.74 34.00
CA LEU A 130 -63.22 21.59 33.49
C LEU A 130 -63.28 20.46 34.48
N SER A 131 -64.49 20.01 34.78
CA SER A 131 -64.74 18.72 35.41
C SER A 131 -65.13 17.72 34.31
N LYS A 132 -64.32 16.65 34.13
CA LYS A 132 -64.48 15.65 33.09
C LYS A 132 -64.86 14.30 33.72
N ILE A 133 -66.03 13.73 33.37
CA ILE A 133 -66.39 12.37 33.76
C ILE A 133 -66.12 11.45 32.59
N TYR A 134 -65.17 10.54 32.78
CA TYR A 134 -64.62 9.68 31.71
C TYR A 134 -65.62 8.56 31.35
N GLY A 135 -65.75 8.30 30.04
CA GLY A 135 -66.54 7.21 29.47
C GLY A 135 -65.70 6.00 29.05
N LEU A 136 -66.36 5.00 28.46
CA LEU A 136 -65.68 3.78 28.01
C LEU A 136 -64.65 4.04 26.91
N GLY A 137 -64.98 4.97 25.98
CA GLY A 137 -64.06 5.34 24.88
C GLY A 137 -62.73 5.90 25.38
N HIS A 138 -62.78 6.73 26.44
CA HIS A 138 -61.57 7.24 27.08
C HIS A 138 -60.72 6.12 27.74
N THR A 139 -61.37 5.15 28.36
CA THR A 139 -60.65 3.99 28.93
C THR A 139 -59.99 3.16 27.83
N LEU A 140 -60.69 2.89 26.72
CA LEU A 140 -60.13 2.20 25.56
C LEU A 140 -58.94 2.93 24.94
N TYR A 141 -59.02 4.27 24.86
CA TYR A 141 -57.91 5.11 24.41
C TYR A 141 -56.65 4.92 25.29
N TYR A 142 -56.78 4.93 26.60
CA TYR A 142 -55.63 4.71 27.47
C TYR A 142 -55.07 3.27 27.40
N VAL A 143 -55.96 2.26 27.26
CA VAL A 143 -55.55 0.87 27.04
C VAL A 143 -54.73 0.77 25.74
N MET A 144 -55.14 1.44 24.66
CA MET A 144 -54.41 1.50 23.39
C MET A 144 -53.05 2.15 23.57
N LEU A 145 -52.94 3.32 24.24
CA LEU A 145 -51.69 4.01 24.50
C LEU A 145 -50.67 3.12 25.23
N VAL A 146 -51.14 2.52 26.37
CA VAL A 146 -50.29 1.64 27.18
C VAL A 146 -49.83 0.41 26.38
N THR A 147 -50.72 -0.17 25.58
CA THR A 147 -50.41 -1.31 24.71
C THR A 147 -49.33 -0.93 23.68
N TYR A 148 -49.41 0.22 23.03
CA TYR A 148 -48.45 0.67 22.03
C TYR A 148 -47.07 0.97 22.66
N VAL A 149 -47.05 1.57 23.86
CA VAL A 149 -45.80 1.81 24.62
C VAL A 149 -45.16 0.45 25.02
N ILE A 150 -45.92 -0.51 25.51
CA ILE A 150 -45.39 -1.84 25.85
C ILE A 150 -44.80 -2.53 24.63
N ILE A 151 -45.49 -2.47 23.49
CA ILE A 151 -44.99 -3.02 22.23
C ILE A 151 -43.69 -2.32 21.84
N SER A 152 -43.64 -1.00 21.86
CA SER A 152 -42.46 -0.17 21.53
C SER A 152 -41.26 -0.54 22.39
N CYS A 153 -41.42 -0.57 23.71
CA CYS A 153 -40.37 -0.97 24.66
C CYS A 153 -39.90 -2.42 24.42
N SER A 154 -40.85 -3.34 24.17
CA SER A 154 -40.51 -4.74 23.89
C SER A 154 -39.70 -4.91 22.62
N VAL A 155 -40.04 -4.18 21.57
CA VAL A 155 -39.30 -4.13 20.30
C VAL A 155 -37.90 -3.59 20.48
N ILE A 156 -37.73 -2.49 21.23
CA ILE A 156 -36.42 -1.92 21.54
C ILE A 156 -35.55 -2.92 22.30
N LEU A 157 -36.09 -3.53 23.37
CA LEU A 157 -35.34 -4.50 24.17
C LEU A 157 -34.98 -5.78 23.41
N TYR A 158 -35.90 -6.26 22.56
CA TYR A 158 -35.65 -7.39 21.66
C TYR A 158 -34.52 -7.06 20.69
N SER A 159 -34.56 -5.88 20.03
CA SER A 159 -33.55 -5.44 19.11
C SER A 159 -32.19 -5.30 19.78
N GLN A 160 -32.12 -4.72 20.98
CA GLN A 160 -30.91 -4.64 21.77
C GLN A 160 -30.29 -6.01 22.09
N LYS A 161 -31.10 -7.06 22.30
CA LYS A 161 -30.59 -8.40 22.60
C LYS A 161 -30.19 -9.19 21.35
N LYS A 162 -30.99 -9.12 20.29
CA LYS A 162 -30.90 -10.06 19.15
C LYS A 162 -30.30 -9.46 17.89
N LYS A 163 -30.46 -8.17 17.63
CA LYS A 163 -30.01 -7.53 16.40
C LYS A 163 -28.60 -6.93 16.60
N ARG A 164 -27.65 -7.32 15.75
CA ARG A 164 -26.27 -6.81 15.76
C ARG A 164 -26.10 -5.61 14.82
N ASP A 165 -26.92 -5.55 13.78
CA ASP A 165 -26.87 -4.50 12.75
C ASP A 165 -27.65 -3.24 13.14
N VAL A 166 -28.17 -3.16 14.37
CA VAL A 166 -28.87 -1.99 14.92
C VAL A 166 -27.98 -1.28 15.94
N SER A 167 -27.86 0.03 15.79
CA SER A 167 -27.06 0.88 16.69
C SER A 167 -27.55 0.78 18.13
N THR A 168 -26.65 0.38 19.04
CA THR A 168 -26.97 0.32 20.48
C THR A 168 -27.22 1.69 21.09
N ARG A 169 -26.67 2.75 20.52
CA ARG A 169 -26.90 4.13 20.98
C ARG A 169 -28.27 4.62 20.54
N THR A 170 -28.66 4.35 19.30
CA THR A 170 -29.99 4.70 18.80
C THR A 170 -31.10 4.05 19.63
N THR A 171 -30.98 2.73 19.87
CA THR A 171 -31.97 2.02 20.70
C THR A 171 -31.99 2.50 22.16
N LYS A 172 -30.87 2.95 22.72
CA LYS A 172 -30.85 3.58 24.07
C LYS A 172 -31.58 4.92 24.07
N TYR A 173 -31.37 5.78 23.07
CA TYR A 173 -32.08 7.05 22.99
C TYR A 173 -33.59 6.86 22.84
N LEU A 174 -34.02 5.88 22.01
CA LEU A 174 -35.44 5.53 21.87
C LEU A 174 -36.02 5.05 23.22
N LEU A 175 -35.31 4.17 23.93
CA LEU A 175 -35.78 3.66 25.21
C LEU A 175 -35.87 4.77 26.27
N VAL A 176 -34.87 5.67 26.31
CA VAL A 176 -34.87 6.81 27.26
C VAL A 176 -36.01 7.77 26.93
N GLY A 177 -36.27 8.09 25.66
CA GLY A 177 -37.40 8.93 25.25
C GLY A 177 -38.73 8.34 25.73
N GLU A 178 -39.04 7.11 25.34
CA GLU A 178 -40.27 6.41 25.72
C GLU A 178 -40.45 6.36 27.25
N LEU A 179 -39.40 5.98 27.99
CA LEU A 179 -39.48 5.91 29.47
C LEU A 179 -39.66 7.27 30.11
N THR A 180 -39.06 8.34 29.54
CA THR A 180 -39.22 9.71 30.05
C THR A 180 -40.65 10.18 29.89
N THR A 181 -41.27 9.96 28.74
CA THR A 181 -42.66 10.33 28.46
C THR A 181 -43.61 9.57 29.37
N VAL A 182 -43.40 8.28 29.56
CA VAL A 182 -44.16 7.46 30.52
C VAL A 182 -44.00 8.00 31.96
N PHE A 183 -42.77 8.33 32.36
CA PHE A 183 -42.48 8.89 33.67
C PHE A 183 -43.21 10.22 33.90
N ILE A 184 -43.16 11.13 32.95
CA ILE A 184 -43.85 12.45 32.99
C ILE A 184 -45.36 12.22 33.18
N PHE A 185 -45.95 11.30 32.40
CA PHE A 185 -47.36 10.97 32.52
C PHE A 185 -47.74 10.48 33.94
N PHE A 186 -46.95 9.59 34.51
CA PHE A 186 -47.21 9.09 35.86
C PHE A 186 -47.00 10.15 36.95
N VAL A 187 -46.00 11.02 36.81
CA VAL A 187 -45.76 12.15 37.73
C VAL A 187 -47.00 13.07 37.81
N VAL A 188 -47.56 13.46 36.64
CA VAL A 188 -48.77 14.30 36.60
C VAL A 188 -49.93 13.63 37.32
N LYS A 189 -50.13 12.31 37.10
CA LYS A 189 -51.22 11.55 37.73
C LYS A 189 -51.06 11.35 39.22
N ILE A 190 -49.88 10.98 39.68
CA ILE A 190 -49.60 10.66 41.11
C ILE A 190 -49.62 11.92 41.96
N PHE A 191 -48.99 12.98 41.50
CA PHE A 191 -48.90 14.25 42.24
C PHE A 191 -50.09 15.17 42.03
N LYS A 192 -51.08 14.79 41.22
CA LYS A 192 -52.27 15.56 40.88
C LYS A 192 -51.89 17.03 40.55
N LEU A 193 -50.91 17.21 39.69
CA LEU A 193 -50.44 18.51 39.30
C LEU A 193 -51.54 19.24 38.55
N ASN A 194 -51.77 20.55 38.86
CA ASN A 194 -52.69 21.39 38.11
C ASN A 194 -52.19 21.73 36.68
N LEU A 195 -50.94 21.40 36.40
CA LEU A 195 -50.32 21.60 35.08
C LEU A 195 -50.15 20.26 34.40
N ASP A 196 -50.68 20.12 33.15
CA ASP A 196 -50.40 18.93 32.35
C ASP A 196 -49.04 19.01 31.70
N LEU A 197 -48.15 18.11 32.05
CA LEU A 197 -46.80 18.01 31.55
C LEU A 197 -46.67 17.11 30.30
N THR A 198 -47.78 16.51 29.83
CA THR A 198 -47.77 15.63 28.65
C THR A 198 -47.20 16.33 27.40
N PRO A 199 -47.53 17.62 27.10
CA PRO A 199 -46.91 18.34 25.98
C PRO A 199 -45.39 18.49 26.07
N LEU A 200 -44.83 18.58 27.29
CA LEU A 200 -43.39 18.58 27.51
C LEU A 200 -42.79 17.21 27.15
N GLY A 201 -43.48 16.11 27.49
CA GLY A 201 -43.08 14.76 27.07
C GLY A 201 -42.94 14.64 25.56
N TYR A 202 -43.94 15.14 24.81
CA TYR A 202 -43.90 15.14 23.33
C TYR A 202 -42.69 15.93 22.79
N ILE A 203 -42.37 17.08 23.36
CA ILE A 203 -41.17 17.86 22.96
C ILE A 203 -39.87 17.07 23.23
N ILE A 204 -39.80 16.40 24.37
CA ILE A 204 -38.62 15.60 24.71
C ILE A 204 -38.45 14.44 23.72
N ASP A 205 -39.53 13.72 23.39
CA ASP A 205 -39.52 12.66 22.37
C ASP A 205 -39.09 13.21 21.01
N GLU A 206 -39.66 14.37 20.60
CA GLU A 206 -39.29 15.04 19.35
C GLU A 206 -37.81 15.40 19.27
N ILE A 207 -37.21 15.86 20.38
CA ILE A 207 -35.78 16.12 20.48
C ILE A 207 -34.97 14.83 20.34
N PHE A 208 -35.33 13.76 21.04
CA PHE A 208 -34.64 12.45 20.91
C PHE A 208 -34.72 11.93 19.48
N ILE A 209 -35.88 12.02 18.84
CA ILE A 209 -36.11 11.60 17.46
C ILE A 209 -35.27 12.46 16.49
N LEU A 210 -35.18 13.79 16.71
CA LEU A 210 -34.34 14.68 15.90
C LEU A 210 -32.85 14.30 16.00
N VAL A 211 -32.36 14.02 17.21
CA VAL A 211 -31.00 13.55 17.44
C VAL A 211 -30.76 12.22 16.74
N ILE A 212 -31.73 11.31 16.79
CA ILE A 212 -31.65 10.01 16.09
C ILE A 212 -31.65 10.23 14.57
N ALA A 213 -32.56 11.04 14.05
CA ALA A 213 -32.65 11.34 12.62
C ALA A 213 -31.34 11.97 12.09
N SER A 214 -30.75 12.92 12.84
CA SER A 214 -29.45 13.49 12.50
C SER A 214 -28.31 12.45 12.51
N ARG A 215 -28.40 11.42 13.35
CA ARG A 215 -27.45 10.31 13.41
C ARG A 215 -27.68 9.29 12.30
N LEU A 216 -28.92 8.94 11.99
CA LEU A 216 -29.25 8.07 10.86
C LEU A 216 -28.66 8.65 9.57
N HIS A 217 -28.74 9.95 9.39
CA HIS A 217 -28.05 10.63 8.28
C HIS A 217 -26.52 10.39 8.29
N LEU A 218 -25.91 10.06 9.43
CA LEU A 218 -24.50 9.69 9.54
C LEU A 218 -24.21 8.27 9.03
N TYR A 219 -25.15 7.36 9.16
CA TYR A 219 -25.01 5.96 8.70
C TYR A 219 -25.38 5.78 7.22
N ASP A 220 -26.21 6.67 6.69
CA ASP A 220 -26.86 6.58 5.40
C ASP A 220 -25.95 6.85 4.20
N VAL A 221 -24.85 7.60 4.38
CA VAL A 221 -23.76 7.67 3.39
C VAL A 221 -23.15 6.29 3.17
N THR A 222 -23.25 5.45 4.19
CA THR A 222 -22.84 4.05 4.13
C THR A 222 -23.83 3.24 3.27
N ASP A 223 -25.13 3.46 3.42
CA ASP A 223 -26.17 2.68 2.71
C ASP A 223 -26.26 3.04 1.22
N THR A 224 -26.06 4.31 0.82
CA THR A 224 -26.08 4.72 -0.59
C THR A 224 -24.86 4.20 -1.36
N VAL A 225 -23.70 4.17 -0.73
CA VAL A 225 -22.49 3.53 -1.30
C VAL A 225 -22.63 2.00 -1.26
N ILE A 226 -23.28 1.47 -0.22
CA ILE A 226 -23.60 0.05 -0.03
C ILE A 226 -24.54 -0.45 -1.13
N ASP A 227 -25.63 0.23 -1.43
CA ASP A 227 -26.61 -0.21 -2.44
C ASP A 227 -26.00 -0.21 -3.85
N THR A 228 -25.09 0.70 -4.16
CA THR A 228 -24.42 0.74 -5.46
C THR A 228 -23.28 -0.29 -5.55
N ILE A 229 -22.56 -0.57 -4.46
CA ILE A 229 -21.44 -1.51 -4.39
C ILE A 229 -21.91 -2.93 -3.99
N SER A 230 -23.00 -3.06 -3.23
CA SER A 230 -23.52 -4.38 -2.81
C SER A 230 -24.21 -5.14 -3.94
N LEU A 231 -24.51 -4.50 -5.05
CA LEU A 231 -24.89 -5.16 -6.31
C LEU A 231 -23.70 -5.91 -6.94
N ASN A 232 -22.47 -5.57 -6.58
CA ASN A 232 -21.28 -6.32 -6.92
C ASN A 232 -20.77 -7.06 -5.67
N GLU A 233 -21.07 -8.36 -5.55
CA GLU A 233 -20.54 -9.24 -4.48
C GLU A 233 -18.99 -9.34 -4.49
N GLU A 234 -18.33 -8.66 -5.43
CA GLU A 234 -16.89 -8.71 -5.66
C GLU A 234 -16.09 -7.69 -4.85
N ILE A 235 -16.75 -6.64 -4.31
CA ILE A 235 -16.07 -5.59 -3.55
C ILE A 235 -16.55 -5.63 -2.09
N GLY A 236 -15.59 -5.74 -1.16
CA GLY A 236 -15.84 -5.60 0.27
C GLY A 236 -15.66 -4.16 0.73
N PHE A 237 -16.39 -3.79 1.78
CA PHE A 237 -16.13 -2.53 2.48
C PHE A 237 -16.35 -2.66 3.98
N ILE A 238 -15.61 -1.84 4.75
CA ILE A 238 -15.72 -1.70 6.20
C ILE A 238 -15.66 -0.21 6.52
N ASN A 239 -16.64 0.28 7.27
CA ASN A 239 -16.71 1.67 7.69
C ASN A 239 -16.53 1.80 9.21
N LEU A 240 -15.66 2.71 9.61
CA LEU A 240 -15.36 3.05 11.00
C LEU A 240 -15.44 4.56 11.23
N ASP A 241 -15.86 4.98 12.42
CA ASP A 241 -15.78 6.40 12.80
C ASP A 241 -14.35 6.78 13.23
N LYS A 242 -14.12 8.09 13.54
CA LYS A 242 -12.82 8.60 14.00
C LYS A 242 -12.29 7.92 15.27
N LYS A 243 -13.17 7.31 16.07
CA LYS A 243 -12.84 6.62 17.32
C LYS A 243 -12.77 5.11 17.13
N PHE A 244 -12.74 4.64 15.87
CA PHE A 244 -12.77 3.23 15.49
C PHE A 244 -14.03 2.49 15.97
N ASN A 245 -15.17 3.18 16.10
CA ASN A 245 -16.44 2.51 16.28
C ASN A 245 -16.94 1.98 14.93
N TYR A 246 -17.44 0.77 14.92
CA TYR A 246 -17.94 0.09 13.73
C TYR A 246 -19.25 0.74 13.25
N LEU A 247 -19.26 1.15 11.99
CA LEU A 247 -20.43 1.74 11.34
C LEU A 247 -21.16 0.76 10.43
N GLY A 248 -20.46 -0.24 9.89
CA GLY A 248 -21.05 -1.26 9.03
C GLY A 248 -20.03 -1.86 8.06
N SER A 249 -20.39 -3.00 7.47
CA SER A 249 -19.66 -3.70 6.41
C SER A 249 -20.60 -4.63 5.65
N ASN A 250 -20.20 -5.02 4.42
CA ASN A 250 -20.97 -6.00 3.65
C ASN A 250 -20.60 -7.46 3.99
N SER A 251 -21.30 -8.40 3.35
CA SER A 251 -21.12 -9.85 3.55
C SER A 251 -19.72 -10.33 3.17
N LEU A 252 -19.11 -9.81 2.12
CA LEU A 252 -17.77 -10.17 1.68
C LEU A 252 -16.73 -9.79 2.75
N SER A 253 -16.83 -8.58 3.30
CA SER A 253 -15.91 -8.13 4.36
C SER A 253 -16.03 -8.97 5.62
N LYS A 254 -17.25 -9.40 6.00
CA LYS A 254 -17.48 -10.31 7.13
C LYS A 254 -16.88 -11.69 6.89
N LYS A 255 -16.91 -12.19 5.64
CA LYS A 255 -16.23 -13.45 5.27
C LYS A 255 -14.71 -13.32 5.41
N ILE A 256 -14.11 -12.23 4.91
CA ILE A 256 -12.65 -12.02 4.92
C ILE A 256 -12.12 -11.69 6.32
N PHE A 257 -12.93 -10.99 7.13
CA PHE A 257 -12.66 -10.65 8.52
C PHE A 257 -13.77 -11.19 9.44
N PRO A 258 -13.78 -12.49 9.76
CA PRO A 258 -14.88 -13.12 10.50
C PRO A 258 -15.16 -12.48 11.87
N ALA A 259 -14.14 -11.91 12.50
CA ALA A 259 -14.31 -11.20 13.77
C ALA A 259 -15.28 -9.99 13.69
N LEU A 260 -15.59 -9.48 12.47
CA LEU A 260 -16.62 -8.45 12.27
C LEU A 260 -18.04 -8.96 12.57
N GLU A 261 -18.30 -10.26 12.45
CA GLU A 261 -19.60 -10.82 12.77
C GLU A 261 -19.94 -10.70 14.26
N GLU A 262 -18.92 -10.62 15.12
CA GLU A 262 -19.09 -10.49 16.57
C GLU A 262 -19.30 -9.04 17.02
N VAL A 263 -18.97 -8.06 16.16
CA VAL A 263 -19.00 -6.63 16.49
C VAL A 263 -20.36 -6.05 16.14
N ARG A 264 -20.90 -5.25 17.06
CA ARG A 264 -22.14 -4.49 16.85
C ARG A 264 -21.86 -3.10 16.32
N ILE A 265 -22.82 -2.52 15.62
CA ILE A 265 -22.77 -1.10 15.23
C ILE A 265 -22.58 -0.23 16.49
N ASP A 266 -21.76 0.81 16.37
CA ASP A 266 -21.29 1.71 17.45
C ASP A 266 -20.33 1.06 18.45
N GLN A 267 -19.98 -0.20 18.31
CA GLN A 267 -18.97 -0.84 19.15
C GLN A 267 -17.56 -0.52 18.65
N ASN A 268 -16.65 -0.24 19.58
CA ASN A 268 -15.26 0.04 19.23
C ASN A 268 -14.51 -1.25 18.84
N VAL A 269 -14.03 -1.30 17.58
CA VAL A 269 -13.34 -2.48 17.02
C VAL A 269 -11.96 -2.72 17.64
N SER A 270 -11.32 -1.70 18.23
CA SER A 270 -10.01 -1.87 18.88
C SER A 270 -10.06 -2.74 20.13
N LYS A 271 -11.26 -3.02 20.67
CA LYS A 271 -11.46 -3.94 21.80
C LYS A 271 -11.39 -5.41 21.40
N ASN A 272 -11.56 -5.72 20.11
CA ASN A 272 -11.36 -7.07 19.59
C ASN A 272 -9.90 -7.19 19.14
N GLU A 273 -9.14 -8.12 19.70
CA GLU A 273 -7.70 -8.27 19.47
C GLU A 273 -7.36 -8.54 18.00
N SER A 274 -8.14 -9.39 17.32
CA SER A 274 -7.96 -9.70 15.90
C SER A 274 -8.16 -8.46 15.03
N LEU A 275 -9.28 -7.74 15.22
CA LEU A 275 -9.58 -6.52 14.44
C LEU A 275 -8.62 -5.38 14.75
N ASN A 276 -8.16 -5.29 16.01
CA ASN A 276 -7.15 -4.31 16.38
C ASN A 276 -5.84 -4.53 15.60
N LYS A 277 -5.37 -5.78 15.54
CA LYS A 277 -4.17 -6.16 14.82
C LYS A 277 -4.33 -6.05 13.31
N GLU A 278 -5.45 -6.51 12.76
CA GLU A 278 -5.64 -6.63 11.32
C GLU A 278 -6.14 -5.35 10.64
N ILE A 279 -6.92 -4.51 11.34
CA ILE A 279 -7.55 -3.32 10.77
C ILE A 279 -7.02 -2.05 11.46
N VAL A 280 -7.22 -1.91 12.78
CA VAL A 280 -6.93 -0.65 13.48
C VAL A 280 -5.45 -0.28 13.38
N SER A 281 -4.55 -1.24 13.56
CA SER A 281 -3.11 -1.00 13.44
C SER A 281 -2.70 -0.50 12.04
N LYS A 282 -3.40 -0.95 10.98
CA LYS A 282 -3.17 -0.49 9.60
C LYS A 282 -3.67 0.93 9.41
N ILE A 283 -4.88 1.22 9.89
CA ILE A 283 -5.42 2.60 9.86
C ILE A 283 -4.53 3.55 10.65
N GLN A 284 -3.98 3.14 11.80
CA GLN A 284 -3.05 3.98 12.57
C GLN A 284 -1.74 4.26 11.82
N ARG A 285 -1.26 3.33 10.99
CA ARG A 285 -0.12 3.56 10.09
C ARG A 285 -0.48 4.54 8.99
N PHE A 286 -1.64 4.38 8.37
CA PHE A 286 -2.17 5.30 7.37
C PHE A 286 -2.34 6.73 7.93
N ILE A 287 -2.81 6.89 9.17
CA ILE A 287 -2.92 8.21 9.84
C ILE A 287 -1.55 8.89 9.99
N LYS A 288 -0.50 8.10 10.27
CA LYS A 288 0.87 8.62 10.41
C LYS A 288 1.54 8.90 9.07
N ASP A 289 1.19 8.15 8.05
CA ASP A 289 1.81 8.18 6.73
C ASP A 289 0.76 7.79 5.69
N ASN A 290 0.18 8.80 5.02
CA ASN A 290 -0.88 8.59 4.03
C ASN A 290 -0.46 7.71 2.83
N SER A 291 0.85 7.49 2.60
CA SER A 291 1.32 6.59 1.55
C SER A 291 1.12 5.11 1.89
N LYS A 292 0.79 4.80 3.15
CA LYS A 292 0.52 3.43 3.65
C LYS A 292 -0.97 3.13 3.70
N ASP A 293 -1.65 3.44 2.62
CA ASP A 293 -3.10 3.31 2.43
C ASP A 293 -3.56 1.92 2.00
N THR A 294 -2.62 1.02 1.68
CA THR A 294 -2.91 -0.30 1.11
C THR A 294 -2.23 -1.42 1.89
N PHE A 295 -2.90 -2.56 2.01
CA PHE A 295 -2.30 -3.81 2.50
C PHE A 295 -3.00 -5.04 1.89
N LEU A 296 -2.27 -6.17 1.88
CA LEU A 296 -2.80 -7.44 1.39
C LEU A 296 -3.34 -8.30 2.55
N LYS A 297 -4.48 -8.94 2.32
CA LYS A 297 -5.09 -9.93 3.22
C LYS A 297 -5.31 -11.25 2.47
N LYS A 298 -4.73 -12.32 2.98
CA LYS A 298 -4.97 -13.67 2.44
C LYS A 298 -6.18 -14.28 3.15
N TYR A 299 -7.12 -14.83 2.37
CA TYR A 299 -8.25 -15.60 2.84
C TYR A 299 -8.47 -16.83 1.95
N GLY A 300 -8.24 -18.03 2.50
CA GLY A 300 -8.17 -19.25 1.70
C GLY A 300 -7.06 -19.20 0.65
N GLU A 301 -7.40 -19.51 -0.59
CA GLU A 301 -6.48 -19.42 -1.73
C GLU A 301 -6.44 -18.03 -2.39
N LYS A 302 -7.30 -17.11 -1.96
CA LYS A 302 -7.41 -15.78 -2.52
C LYS A 302 -6.58 -14.76 -1.74
N VAL A 303 -6.11 -13.76 -2.47
CA VAL A 303 -5.43 -12.59 -1.91
C VAL A 303 -6.28 -11.37 -2.21
N TYR A 304 -6.61 -10.64 -1.16
CA TYR A 304 -7.41 -9.41 -1.27
C TYR A 304 -6.53 -8.21 -1.00
N GLN A 305 -6.63 -7.20 -1.84
CA GLN A 305 -6.09 -5.88 -1.59
C GLN A 305 -7.09 -5.09 -0.78
N VAL A 306 -6.63 -4.50 0.32
CA VAL A 306 -7.43 -3.64 1.19
C VAL A 306 -6.88 -2.23 1.13
N ASN A 307 -7.67 -1.31 0.58
CA ASN A 307 -7.34 0.11 0.49
C ASN A 307 -8.04 0.88 1.61
N ILE A 308 -7.30 1.76 2.28
CA ILE A 308 -7.80 2.60 3.37
C ILE A 308 -7.99 4.01 2.84
N ASP A 309 -9.17 4.58 3.05
CA ASP A 309 -9.46 5.98 2.73
C ASP A 309 -10.22 6.65 3.87
N TYR A 310 -10.30 7.98 3.81
CA TYR A 310 -11.09 8.74 4.75
C TYR A 310 -12.57 8.75 4.35
N LEU A 311 -13.43 8.39 5.29
CA LEU A 311 -14.87 8.58 5.13
C LEU A 311 -15.21 10.06 5.29
N HIS A 312 -15.74 10.68 4.23
CA HIS A 312 -16.09 12.09 4.20
C HIS A 312 -17.61 12.32 4.24
N ASN A 313 -18.01 13.45 4.84
CA ASN A 313 -19.34 14.03 4.63
C ASN A 313 -19.14 15.49 4.20
N GLY A 314 -19.34 15.76 2.93
CA GLY A 314 -18.95 17.03 2.35
C GLY A 314 -17.45 17.28 2.54
N LYS A 315 -17.11 18.42 3.15
CA LYS A 315 -15.70 18.79 3.43
C LYS A 315 -15.11 18.19 4.72
N TYR A 316 -15.90 17.50 5.54
CA TYR A 316 -15.46 17.02 6.86
C TYR A 316 -15.12 15.54 6.85
N LYS A 317 -13.91 15.21 7.34
CA LYS A 317 -13.51 13.82 7.59
C LYS A 317 -14.34 13.25 8.75
N ARG A 318 -15.04 12.13 8.54
CA ARG A 318 -15.90 11.47 9.53
C ARG A 318 -15.29 10.25 10.17
N GLY A 319 -14.46 9.54 9.45
CA GLY A 319 -13.90 8.28 9.86
C GLY A 319 -13.02 7.69 8.78
N TYR A 320 -13.05 6.37 8.68
CA TYR A 320 -12.23 5.58 7.79
C TYR A 320 -13.10 4.57 7.04
N MET A 321 -12.81 4.39 5.77
CA MET A 321 -13.41 3.39 4.90
C MET A 321 -12.31 2.47 4.39
N LEU A 322 -12.55 1.17 4.44
CA LEU A 322 -11.70 0.17 3.84
C LEU A 322 -12.44 -0.44 2.67
N PHE A 323 -11.79 -0.44 1.50
CA PHE A 323 -12.25 -1.15 0.30
C PHE A 323 -11.44 -2.42 0.13
N ILE A 324 -12.11 -3.52 -0.14
CA ILE A 324 -11.52 -4.86 -0.23
C ILE A 324 -11.83 -5.41 -1.62
N GLN A 325 -10.81 -5.70 -2.40
CA GLN A 325 -10.91 -6.19 -3.77
C GLN A 325 -10.08 -7.46 -3.95
N ASP A 326 -10.58 -8.42 -4.73
CA ASP A 326 -9.84 -9.63 -5.08
C ASP A 326 -8.65 -9.26 -5.99
N ASP A 327 -7.45 -9.45 -5.49
CA ASP A 327 -6.17 -9.14 -6.14
C ASP A 327 -5.39 -10.43 -6.51
N THR A 328 -6.06 -11.56 -6.46
CA THR A 328 -5.42 -12.89 -6.59
C THR A 328 -4.71 -13.05 -7.93
N GLN A 329 -5.30 -12.57 -9.01
CA GLN A 329 -4.71 -12.68 -10.35
C GLN A 329 -3.49 -11.79 -10.48
N ASP A 330 -3.59 -10.53 -10.03
CA ASP A 330 -2.49 -9.58 -10.12
C ASP A 330 -1.29 -10.04 -9.29
N GLN A 331 -1.53 -10.58 -8.07
CA GLN A 331 -0.46 -11.16 -7.25
C GLN A 331 0.19 -12.40 -7.90
N LYS A 332 -0.59 -13.22 -8.61
CA LYS A 332 -0.03 -14.32 -9.40
C LYS A 332 0.84 -13.81 -10.55
N TYR A 333 0.39 -12.78 -11.27
CA TYR A 333 1.17 -12.16 -12.35
C TYR A 333 2.44 -11.51 -11.83
N ILE A 334 2.38 -10.77 -10.73
CA ILE A 334 3.56 -10.16 -10.09
C ILE A 334 4.59 -11.23 -9.76
N LYS A 335 4.18 -12.31 -9.09
CA LYS A 335 5.06 -13.41 -8.71
C LYS A 335 5.65 -14.14 -9.93
N LEU A 336 4.85 -14.32 -10.99
CA LEU A 336 5.33 -14.90 -12.25
C LEU A 336 6.40 -14.03 -12.90
N MET A 337 6.17 -12.71 -12.95
CA MET A 337 7.11 -11.74 -13.50
C MET A 337 8.41 -11.65 -12.69
N GLU A 338 8.34 -11.68 -11.35
CA GLU A 338 9.53 -11.73 -10.50
C GLU A 338 10.38 -12.97 -10.78
N ASN A 339 9.74 -14.16 -10.86
CA ASN A 339 10.42 -15.41 -11.19
C ASN A 339 11.01 -15.39 -12.61
N PHE A 340 10.28 -14.81 -13.57
CA PHE A 340 10.78 -14.69 -14.95
C PHE A 340 11.99 -13.76 -15.03
N ASN A 341 11.91 -12.58 -14.38
CA ASN A 341 13.02 -11.63 -14.34
C ASN A 341 14.27 -12.22 -13.67
N SER A 342 14.11 -12.97 -12.58
CA SER A 342 15.23 -13.66 -11.94
C SER A 342 15.89 -14.66 -12.88
N LYS A 343 15.10 -15.51 -13.54
CA LYS A 343 15.64 -16.48 -14.54
C LYS A 343 16.32 -15.78 -15.71
N LEU A 344 15.74 -14.68 -16.19
CA LEU A 344 16.34 -13.91 -17.29
C LEU A 344 17.68 -13.31 -16.88
N GLN A 345 17.78 -12.76 -15.68
CA GLN A 345 19.06 -12.24 -15.14
C GLN A 345 20.13 -13.33 -15.06
N ASP A 346 19.77 -14.51 -14.55
CA ASP A 346 20.68 -15.66 -14.48
C ASP A 346 21.13 -16.10 -15.88
N GLU A 347 20.23 -16.18 -16.84
CA GLU A 347 20.56 -16.54 -18.22
C GLU A 347 21.46 -15.50 -18.89
N VAL A 348 21.16 -14.21 -18.72
CA VAL A 348 22.00 -13.10 -19.24
C VAL A 348 23.41 -13.18 -18.64
N ALA A 349 23.52 -13.41 -17.32
CA ALA A 349 24.82 -13.53 -16.66
C ALA A 349 25.62 -14.72 -17.22
N GLN A 350 24.99 -15.89 -17.37
CA GLN A 350 25.65 -17.09 -17.96
C GLN A 350 26.08 -16.87 -19.41
N LYS A 351 25.22 -16.26 -20.23
CA LYS A 351 25.56 -15.95 -21.64
C LYS A 351 26.70 -14.95 -21.74
N THR A 352 26.68 -13.92 -20.89
CA THR A 352 27.75 -12.92 -20.83
C THR A 352 29.09 -13.56 -20.44
N GLU A 353 29.11 -14.40 -19.40
CA GLU A 353 30.34 -15.12 -19.00
C GLU A 353 30.83 -16.07 -20.11
N HIS A 354 29.91 -16.74 -20.80
CA HIS A 354 30.27 -17.60 -21.92
C HIS A 354 30.89 -16.80 -23.08
N ILE A 355 30.33 -15.65 -23.43
CA ILE A 355 30.86 -14.76 -24.49
C ILE A 355 32.26 -14.29 -24.11
N VAL A 356 32.47 -13.84 -22.88
CA VAL A 356 33.79 -13.40 -22.40
C VAL A 356 34.82 -14.53 -22.51
N ARG A 357 34.50 -15.74 -22.04
CA ARG A 357 35.39 -16.91 -22.15
C ARG A 357 35.70 -17.27 -23.60
N MET A 358 34.69 -17.20 -24.48
CA MET A 358 34.87 -17.46 -25.91
C MET A 358 35.81 -16.43 -26.55
N HIS A 359 35.64 -15.16 -26.20
CA HIS A 359 36.51 -14.08 -26.69
C HIS A 359 37.97 -14.27 -26.23
N ASP A 360 38.21 -14.56 -24.95
CA ASP A 360 39.56 -14.82 -24.44
C ASP A 360 40.20 -16.03 -25.11
N ASN A 361 39.44 -17.09 -25.36
CA ASN A 361 39.93 -18.29 -26.08
C ASN A 361 40.26 -18.00 -27.55
N LEU A 362 39.46 -17.13 -28.23
CA LEU A 362 39.76 -16.73 -29.60
C LEU A 362 41.06 -15.95 -29.71
N ILE A 363 41.32 -15.02 -28.78
CA ILE A 363 42.58 -14.27 -28.71
C ILE A 363 43.78 -15.23 -28.57
N LEU A 364 43.70 -16.14 -27.60
CA LEU A 364 44.75 -17.15 -27.37
C LEU A 364 44.93 -18.05 -28.60
N SER A 365 43.87 -18.46 -29.25
CA SER A 365 43.92 -19.31 -30.43
C SER A 365 44.59 -18.62 -31.64
N ILE A 366 44.22 -17.34 -31.88
CA ILE A 366 44.85 -16.53 -32.94
C ILE A 366 46.34 -16.34 -32.63
N ALA A 367 46.69 -15.98 -31.41
CA ALA A 367 48.11 -15.80 -31.01
C ALA A 367 48.90 -17.12 -31.14
N SER A 368 48.35 -18.25 -30.72
CA SER A 368 48.94 -19.56 -30.90
C SER A 368 49.09 -19.98 -32.34
N MET A 369 48.14 -19.58 -33.22
CA MET A 369 48.25 -19.82 -34.67
C MET A 369 49.44 -19.05 -35.27
N VAL A 370 49.62 -17.80 -34.89
CA VAL A 370 50.77 -17.01 -35.32
C VAL A 370 52.07 -17.60 -34.78
N GLU A 371 52.14 -17.99 -33.53
CA GLU A 371 53.27 -18.66 -32.88
C GLU A 371 53.65 -19.97 -33.62
N SER A 372 52.67 -20.73 -34.09
CA SER A 372 52.95 -22.01 -34.81
C SER A 372 53.70 -21.86 -36.13
N ARG A 373 53.76 -20.62 -36.70
CA ARG A 373 54.58 -20.29 -37.85
C ARG A 373 56.06 -20.09 -37.49
N ASP A 374 56.32 -19.64 -36.24
CA ASP A 374 57.67 -19.44 -35.72
C ASP A 374 58.32 -20.79 -35.37
N ASN A 375 59.58 -20.88 -35.45
CA ASN A 375 60.38 -22.05 -35.03
C ASN A 375 60.45 -22.18 -33.48
N SER A 376 59.50 -21.61 -32.77
CA SER A 376 59.37 -21.80 -31.32
C SER A 376 58.84 -23.18 -30.98
N THR A 377 59.25 -23.70 -29.83
CA THR A 377 58.86 -25.06 -29.35
C THR A 377 57.39 -25.13 -28.89
N GLY A 378 56.55 -24.17 -29.23
CA GLY A 378 55.15 -24.07 -28.87
C GLY A 378 54.93 -23.65 -27.40
N GLY A 379 53.81 -22.99 -27.12
CA GLY A 379 53.41 -22.62 -25.77
C GLY A 379 54.09 -21.37 -25.21
N HIS A 380 54.89 -20.63 -26.00
CA HIS A 380 55.50 -19.36 -25.60
C HIS A 380 54.43 -18.34 -25.17
N ILE A 381 53.38 -18.17 -25.99
CA ILE A 381 52.25 -17.26 -25.70
C ILE A 381 51.64 -17.55 -24.32
N LYS A 382 51.41 -18.84 -24.01
CA LYS A 382 50.86 -19.24 -22.71
C LYS A 382 51.84 -18.97 -21.57
N ARG A 383 53.13 -19.27 -21.76
CA ARG A 383 54.16 -19.07 -20.74
C ARG A 383 54.40 -17.58 -20.45
N THR A 384 54.49 -16.76 -21.49
CA THR A 384 54.69 -15.31 -21.33
C THR A 384 53.48 -14.65 -20.68
N SER A 385 52.24 -15.06 -21.04
CA SER A 385 51.02 -14.60 -20.38
C SER A 385 50.99 -14.94 -18.90
N GLU A 386 51.37 -16.16 -18.52
CA GLU A 386 51.46 -16.52 -17.11
C GLU A 386 52.62 -15.80 -16.40
N GLY A 387 53.75 -15.57 -17.11
CA GLY A 387 54.83 -14.71 -16.60
C GLY A 387 54.35 -13.30 -16.26
N VAL A 388 53.56 -12.69 -17.16
CA VAL A 388 52.94 -11.39 -16.91
C VAL A 388 51.96 -11.45 -15.73
N HIS A 389 51.11 -12.50 -15.64
CA HIS A 389 50.21 -12.70 -14.51
C HIS A 389 50.94 -12.76 -13.17
N ILE A 390 52.03 -13.54 -13.11
CA ILE A 390 52.86 -13.67 -11.89
C ILE A 390 53.50 -12.34 -11.51
N LEU A 391 54.06 -11.59 -12.49
CA LEU A 391 54.65 -10.27 -12.25
C LEU A 391 53.60 -9.28 -11.77
N MET A 392 52.45 -9.22 -12.44
CA MET A 392 51.35 -8.33 -12.06
C MET A 392 50.80 -8.62 -10.66
N THR A 393 50.75 -9.90 -10.26
CA THR A 393 50.36 -10.29 -8.90
C THR A 393 51.29 -9.68 -7.84
N GLU A 394 52.59 -9.59 -8.11
CA GLU A 394 53.54 -8.97 -7.18
C GLU A 394 53.48 -7.45 -7.24
N ILE A 395 53.33 -6.86 -8.44
CA ILE A 395 53.20 -5.41 -8.62
C ILE A 395 51.94 -4.87 -7.89
N MET A 396 50.84 -5.61 -7.92
CA MET A 396 49.58 -5.24 -7.25
C MET A 396 49.71 -5.25 -5.71
N LYS A 397 50.68 -5.93 -5.13
CA LYS A 397 50.92 -5.88 -3.69
C LYS A 397 51.61 -4.58 -3.25
N GLY A 398 52.30 -3.92 -4.18
CA GLY A 398 52.93 -2.62 -3.97
C GLY A 398 52.05 -1.47 -4.51
N ASN A 399 52.31 -0.25 -4.07
CA ASN A 399 51.53 0.89 -4.50
C ASN A 399 52.31 1.89 -5.36
N GLU A 400 53.46 1.47 -5.90
CA GLU A 400 54.41 2.38 -6.59
C GLU A 400 53.84 2.89 -7.94
N PHE A 401 53.16 2.02 -8.66
CA PHE A 401 52.63 2.36 -9.99
C PHE A 401 51.18 2.83 -9.97
N ASN A 402 50.52 2.85 -8.81
CA ASN A 402 49.11 3.27 -8.64
C ASN A 402 48.15 2.68 -9.70
N ILE A 403 48.25 1.36 -9.94
CA ILE A 403 47.46 0.67 -10.98
C ILE A 403 46.15 0.11 -10.43
N SER A 404 45.12 0.16 -11.27
CA SER A 404 43.79 -0.39 -10.94
C SER A 404 43.75 -1.92 -11.13
N LYS A 405 42.74 -2.57 -10.53
CA LYS A 405 42.48 -4.00 -10.77
C LYS A 405 42.08 -4.26 -12.23
N GLU A 406 41.40 -3.34 -12.87
CA GLU A 406 41.03 -3.40 -14.28
C GLU A 406 42.27 -3.39 -15.15
N PHE A 407 43.18 -2.44 -14.96
CA PHE A 407 44.46 -2.38 -15.67
C PHE A 407 45.27 -3.68 -15.55
N CYS A 408 45.28 -4.28 -14.35
CA CYS A 408 45.92 -5.58 -14.14
C CYS A 408 45.30 -6.69 -14.99
N LYS A 409 43.97 -6.77 -15.03
CA LYS A 409 43.24 -7.75 -15.86
C LYS A 409 43.50 -7.51 -17.35
N ASP A 410 43.52 -6.27 -17.78
CA ASP A 410 43.67 -5.88 -19.19
C ASP A 410 45.09 -6.24 -19.68
N ILE A 411 46.15 -6.01 -18.89
CA ILE A 411 47.50 -6.40 -19.24
C ILE A 411 47.59 -7.93 -19.41
N ILE A 412 47.02 -8.69 -18.48
CA ILE A 412 47.06 -10.16 -18.54
C ILE A 412 46.34 -10.68 -19.78
N LYS A 413 45.20 -10.11 -20.10
CA LYS A 413 44.40 -10.43 -21.30
C LYS A 413 45.12 -10.06 -22.61
N ALA A 414 45.81 -8.93 -22.61
CA ALA A 414 46.51 -8.41 -23.77
C ALA A 414 47.86 -9.07 -24.03
N ALA A 415 48.51 -9.63 -23.01
CA ALA A 415 49.83 -10.27 -23.14
C ALA A 415 49.95 -11.28 -24.28
N PRO A 416 48.94 -12.13 -24.60
CA PRO A 416 49.03 -13.04 -25.75
C PRO A 416 49.22 -12.33 -27.09
N MET A 417 48.82 -11.06 -27.21
CA MET A 417 48.81 -10.32 -28.46
C MET A 417 50.15 -9.69 -28.84
N HIS A 418 51.17 -9.73 -27.97
CA HIS A 418 52.43 -9.04 -28.16
C HIS A 418 53.09 -9.37 -29.49
N ASP A 419 53.04 -10.61 -29.91
CA ASP A 419 53.73 -11.16 -31.08
C ASP A 419 52.82 -11.38 -32.33
N LEU A 420 51.56 -10.89 -32.32
CA LEU A 420 50.62 -11.05 -33.46
C LEU A 420 51.19 -10.54 -34.77
N GLY A 421 52.04 -9.52 -34.74
CA GLY A 421 52.66 -8.94 -35.91
C GLY A 421 53.62 -9.85 -36.64
N LYS A 422 54.07 -10.95 -36.05
CA LYS A 422 54.90 -11.95 -36.72
C LYS A 422 54.24 -12.58 -37.93
N ILE A 423 52.91 -12.44 -38.04
CA ILE A 423 52.16 -12.87 -39.27
C ILE A 423 52.59 -12.09 -40.50
N ALA A 424 53.10 -10.85 -40.36
CA ALA A 424 53.55 -10.02 -41.49
C ALA A 424 55.03 -10.26 -41.83
N VAL A 425 55.76 -11.05 -41.07
CA VAL A 425 57.16 -11.40 -41.32
C VAL A 425 57.26 -12.57 -42.28
N ASP A 426 58.16 -12.48 -43.26
CA ASP A 426 58.45 -13.54 -44.21
C ASP A 426 58.92 -14.82 -43.50
N ASP A 427 58.37 -16.00 -43.89
CA ASP A 427 58.74 -17.27 -43.33
C ASP A 427 60.24 -17.60 -43.45
N ALA A 428 60.88 -17.13 -44.51
CA ALA A 428 62.32 -17.31 -44.69
C ALA A 428 63.15 -16.63 -43.60
N ILE A 429 62.65 -15.54 -43.05
CA ILE A 429 63.25 -14.81 -41.94
C ILE A 429 62.78 -15.42 -40.59
N LEU A 430 61.50 -15.56 -40.44
CA LEU A 430 60.86 -16.05 -39.22
C LEU A 430 61.41 -17.44 -38.82
N ARG A 431 61.63 -18.30 -39.79
CA ARG A 431 62.06 -19.71 -39.58
C ARG A 431 63.54 -19.94 -39.82
N LYS A 432 64.31 -18.88 -40.01
CA LYS A 432 65.76 -19.00 -40.31
C LYS A 432 66.52 -19.73 -39.20
N PRO A 433 67.24 -20.85 -39.56
CA PRO A 433 68.08 -21.52 -38.62
C PRO A 433 69.42 -20.76 -38.43
N GLY A 434 69.50 -19.89 -37.41
CA GLY A 434 70.74 -19.16 -37.07
C GLY A 434 70.51 -17.67 -36.79
N ARG A 435 71.63 -16.91 -36.78
CA ARG A 435 71.56 -15.45 -36.55
C ARG A 435 71.05 -14.72 -37.77
N PHE A 436 70.28 -13.66 -37.52
CA PHE A 436 69.83 -12.74 -38.59
C PHE A 436 71.01 -11.91 -39.10
N THR A 437 71.01 -11.59 -40.41
CA THR A 437 71.80 -10.51 -40.94
C THR A 437 71.23 -9.18 -40.45
N PRO A 438 72.01 -8.04 -40.56
CA PRO A 438 71.44 -6.74 -40.20
C PRO A 438 70.14 -6.41 -40.96
N GLU A 439 70.06 -6.78 -42.22
CA GLU A 439 68.87 -6.53 -43.09
C GLU A 439 67.70 -7.41 -42.67
N GLU A 440 67.93 -8.66 -42.33
CA GLU A 440 66.90 -9.57 -41.84
C GLU A 440 66.39 -9.14 -40.44
N TYR A 441 67.33 -8.63 -39.62
CA TYR A 441 66.95 -8.11 -38.31
C TYR A 441 66.02 -6.89 -38.41
N GLU A 442 66.32 -5.95 -39.36
CA GLU A 442 65.41 -4.82 -39.62
C GLU A 442 64.04 -5.30 -40.11
N LYS A 443 63.95 -6.30 -40.96
CA LYS A 443 62.69 -6.90 -41.38
C LYS A 443 61.97 -7.60 -40.25
N MET A 444 62.67 -8.22 -39.32
CA MET A 444 62.03 -8.83 -38.14
C MET A 444 61.42 -7.78 -37.22
N LYS A 445 62.04 -6.61 -37.03
CA LYS A 445 61.48 -5.53 -36.19
C LYS A 445 60.11 -5.02 -36.63
N ILE A 446 59.74 -5.23 -37.91
CA ILE A 446 58.44 -4.81 -38.46
C ILE A 446 57.27 -5.43 -37.68
N HIS A 447 57.48 -6.64 -37.02
CA HIS A 447 56.36 -7.27 -36.30
C HIS A 447 55.84 -6.40 -35.15
N ALA A 448 56.61 -5.52 -34.54
CA ALA A 448 56.16 -4.64 -33.48
C ALA A 448 55.13 -3.61 -34.02
N GLU A 449 55.44 -2.95 -35.14
CA GLU A 449 54.51 -2.00 -35.76
C GLU A 449 53.29 -2.68 -36.37
N GLU A 450 53.49 -3.75 -37.13
CA GLU A 450 52.41 -4.53 -37.73
C GLU A 450 51.55 -5.17 -36.64
N GLY A 451 52.12 -5.59 -35.52
CA GLY A 451 51.39 -6.09 -34.35
C GLY A 451 50.40 -5.07 -33.79
N ALA A 452 50.86 -3.83 -33.60
CA ALA A 452 50.00 -2.74 -33.16
C ALA A 452 48.87 -2.45 -34.17
N ARG A 453 49.14 -2.49 -35.47
CA ARG A 453 48.15 -2.31 -36.54
C ARG A 453 47.09 -3.42 -36.51
N ILE A 454 47.51 -4.68 -36.38
CA ILE A 454 46.63 -5.86 -36.34
C ILE A 454 45.77 -5.83 -35.08
N VAL A 455 46.36 -5.53 -33.94
CA VAL A 455 45.60 -5.42 -32.68
C VAL A 455 44.54 -4.32 -32.75
N ARG A 456 44.91 -3.17 -33.32
CA ARG A 456 43.95 -2.06 -33.54
C ARG A 456 42.77 -2.48 -34.40
N GLU A 457 43.02 -3.25 -35.47
CA GLU A 457 41.94 -3.72 -36.36
C GLU A 457 41.07 -4.79 -35.71
N ILE A 458 41.67 -5.76 -34.99
CA ILE A 458 40.91 -6.81 -34.25
C ILE A 458 40.01 -6.21 -33.18
N LEU A 459 40.50 -5.18 -32.46
CA LEU A 459 39.78 -4.56 -31.34
C LEU A 459 39.00 -3.31 -31.73
N LYS A 460 38.85 -3.01 -33.03
CA LYS A 460 38.23 -1.80 -33.54
C LYS A 460 36.81 -1.57 -33.03
N GLU A 461 36.00 -2.64 -32.99
CA GLU A 461 34.60 -2.61 -32.58
C GLU A 461 34.43 -2.83 -31.06
N THR A 462 35.53 -2.85 -30.30
CA THR A 462 35.49 -3.03 -28.84
C THR A 462 35.24 -1.66 -28.20
N ASP A 463 34.19 -1.58 -27.36
CA ASP A 463 33.84 -0.36 -26.61
C ASP A 463 34.89 0.00 -25.54
N ASP A 464 35.72 -0.96 -25.13
CA ASP A 464 36.79 -0.78 -24.14
C ASP A 464 38.04 -0.15 -24.75
N ALA A 465 38.04 1.20 -24.84
CA ALA A 465 39.16 1.97 -25.36
C ALA A 465 40.44 1.78 -24.53
N THR A 466 40.36 1.51 -23.23
CA THR A 466 41.49 1.29 -22.34
C THR A 466 42.17 -0.04 -22.64
N PHE A 467 41.41 -1.12 -22.72
CA PHE A 467 41.92 -2.45 -23.09
C PHE A 467 42.57 -2.41 -24.48
N ARG A 468 41.92 -1.79 -25.47
CA ARG A 468 42.48 -1.64 -26.83
C ARG A 468 43.83 -0.92 -26.80
N LYS A 469 43.96 0.17 -26.04
CA LYS A 469 45.21 0.91 -25.91
C LYS A 469 46.32 0.11 -25.27
N ILE A 470 46.01 -0.62 -24.21
CA ILE A 470 46.96 -1.51 -23.52
C ILE A 470 47.48 -2.60 -24.47
N ALA A 471 46.54 -3.27 -25.20
CA ALA A 471 46.90 -4.31 -26.14
C ALA A 471 47.78 -3.78 -27.32
N GLU A 472 47.41 -2.61 -27.87
CA GLU A 472 48.21 -1.95 -28.88
C GLU A 472 49.60 -1.58 -28.38
N ASN A 473 49.71 -1.02 -27.17
CA ASN A 473 50.97 -0.65 -26.55
C ASN A 473 51.88 -1.88 -26.28
N ILE A 474 51.31 -2.98 -25.81
CA ILE A 474 52.05 -4.23 -25.62
C ILE A 474 52.62 -4.73 -26.94
N ALA A 475 51.81 -4.83 -27.97
CA ALA A 475 52.24 -5.29 -29.30
C ALA A 475 53.29 -4.37 -29.91
N HIS A 476 53.15 -3.06 -29.76
CA HIS A 476 54.04 -2.07 -30.38
C HIS A 476 55.37 -1.93 -29.65
N TYR A 477 55.35 -1.90 -28.27
CA TYR A 477 56.51 -1.41 -27.50
C TYR A 477 57.19 -2.47 -26.63
N HIS A 478 56.84 -3.75 -26.67
CA HIS A 478 57.44 -4.76 -25.82
C HIS A 478 58.92 -5.01 -26.08
N HIS A 479 59.45 -4.53 -27.21
CA HIS A 479 60.87 -4.56 -27.55
C HIS A 479 61.61 -3.22 -27.31
N GLU A 480 60.93 -2.22 -26.78
CA GLU A 480 61.60 -1.01 -26.33
C GLU A 480 62.46 -1.32 -25.10
N ARG A 481 63.52 -0.56 -24.96
CA ARG A 481 64.48 -0.73 -23.86
C ARG A 481 64.54 0.54 -23.04
N TRP A 482 64.70 0.39 -21.75
CA TRP A 482 64.70 1.51 -20.81
C TRP A 482 65.75 2.58 -21.15
N ASP A 483 66.92 2.19 -21.71
CA ASP A 483 68.00 3.09 -22.13
C ASP A 483 67.76 3.78 -23.48
N GLY A 484 66.68 3.45 -24.20
CA GLY A 484 66.35 3.98 -25.52
C GLY A 484 67.00 3.26 -26.68
N SER A 485 67.72 2.14 -26.45
CA SER A 485 68.34 1.33 -27.51
C SER A 485 67.42 0.27 -28.10
N GLY A 486 66.11 0.32 -27.76
CA GLY A 486 65.08 -0.59 -28.25
C GLY A 486 64.51 -0.21 -29.60
N TYR A 487 63.42 -0.87 -29.99
CA TYR A 487 62.67 -0.60 -31.24
C TYR A 487 61.15 -0.81 -30.99
N PRO A 488 60.28 -0.27 -31.83
CA PRO A 488 60.52 0.41 -33.13
C PRO A 488 60.78 1.89 -33.02
N CYS A 489 60.40 2.56 -31.91
CA CYS A 489 60.45 4.02 -31.77
C CYS A 489 61.67 4.55 -31.05
N GLY A 490 62.42 3.70 -30.33
CA GLY A 490 63.56 4.11 -29.50
C GLY A 490 63.17 4.92 -28.27
N LEU A 491 62.01 4.61 -27.66
CA LEU A 491 61.45 5.28 -26.47
C LEU A 491 62.37 5.01 -25.26
N LYS A 492 62.49 6.03 -24.38
CA LYS A 492 63.39 5.94 -23.22
C LYS A 492 62.65 6.15 -21.91
N GLY A 493 62.98 5.32 -20.95
CA GLY A 493 62.46 5.47 -19.57
C GLY A 493 60.92 5.37 -19.52
N GLU A 494 60.27 6.38 -18.96
CA GLU A 494 58.82 6.39 -18.77
C GLU A 494 58.02 6.70 -20.04
N GLU A 495 58.67 7.08 -21.13
CA GLU A 495 58.02 7.19 -22.44
C GLU A 495 57.48 5.81 -22.89
N ILE A 496 58.10 4.72 -22.46
CA ILE A 496 57.64 3.35 -22.72
C ILE A 496 56.44 3.08 -21.83
N PRO A 497 55.29 2.70 -22.40
CA PRO A 497 54.10 2.36 -21.62
C PRO A 497 54.42 1.25 -20.57
N LEU A 498 53.81 1.35 -19.37
CA LEU A 498 54.11 0.43 -18.27
C LEU A 498 53.82 -1.01 -18.66
N GLU A 499 52.72 -1.28 -19.33
CA GLU A 499 52.30 -2.59 -19.83
C GLU A 499 53.38 -3.22 -20.76
N ALA A 500 54.00 -2.43 -21.61
CA ALA A 500 55.07 -2.90 -22.48
C ALA A 500 56.34 -3.20 -21.70
N ARG A 501 56.69 -2.37 -20.68
CA ARG A 501 57.83 -2.63 -19.78
C ARG A 501 57.70 -3.95 -19.00
N ILE A 502 56.48 -4.24 -18.57
CA ILE A 502 56.19 -5.49 -17.85
C ILE A 502 56.25 -6.69 -18.80
N MET A 503 55.65 -6.54 -20.00
CA MET A 503 55.70 -7.59 -21.02
C MET A 503 57.13 -7.93 -21.43
N ALA A 504 58.02 -6.92 -21.62
CA ALA A 504 59.42 -7.10 -21.96
C ALA A 504 60.15 -8.01 -20.96
N VAL A 505 59.92 -7.88 -19.66
CA VAL A 505 60.52 -8.75 -18.63
C VAL A 505 60.08 -10.19 -18.80
N ALA A 506 58.74 -10.42 -18.99
CA ALA A 506 58.19 -11.75 -19.12
C ALA A 506 58.66 -12.44 -20.41
N ASP A 507 58.68 -11.71 -21.53
CA ASP A 507 59.10 -12.24 -22.83
C ASP A 507 60.59 -12.65 -22.79
N VAL A 508 61.45 -11.76 -22.31
CA VAL A 508 62.89 -12.06 -22.21
C VAL A 508 63.15 -13.20 -21.23
N TYR A 509 62.44 -13.25 -20.09
CA TYR A 509 62.57 -14.37 -19.13
C TYR A 509 62.21 -15.71 -19.80
N ASP A 510 61.08 -15.80 -20.52
CA ASP A 510 60.71 -16.99 -21.30
C ASP A 510 61.77 -17.36 -22.32
N ALA A 511 62.30 -16.36 -23.05
CA ALA A 511 63.35 -16.57 -24.04
C ALA A 511 64.70 -17.13 -23.48
N LEU A 512 64.97 -16.88 -22.18
CA LEU A 512 66.15 -17.39 -21.50
C LEU A 512 65.96 -18.80 -20.95
N VAL A 513 64.81 -19.08 -20.33
CA VAL A 513 64.58 -20.35 -19.61
C VAL A 513 63.92 -21.44 -20.44
N SER A 514 63.38 -21.10 -21.64
CA SER A 514 62.75 -22.07 -22.55
C SER A 514 63.75 -22.55 -23.60
N LYS A 515 63.64 -23.83 -24.01
CA LYS A 515 64.42 -24.37 -25.10
C LYS A 515 63.94 -23.75 -26.43
N ARG A 516 64.88 -23.26 -27.27
CA ARG A 516 64.62 -22.81 -28.61
C ARG A 516 65.42 -23.69 -29.61
N VAL A 517 65.00 -23.71 -30.85
CA VAL A 517 65.62 -24.58 -31.89
C VAL A 517 67.13 -24.37 -32.00
N TYR A 518 67.61 -23.16 -31.69
CA TYR A 518 69.01 -22.76 -31.81
C TYR A 518 69.70 -22.50 -30.48
N LYS A 519 69.03 -22.65 -29.34
CA LYS A 519 69.59 -22.31 -28.04
C LYS A 519 69.03 -23.25 -26.96
N GLU A 520 69.94 -23.97 -26.33
CA GLU A 520 69.57 -24.70 -25.11
C GLU A 520 69.11 -23.73 -24.03
N LYS A 521 68.17 -24.22 -23.15
CA LYS A 521 67.69 -23.44 -22.03
C LYS A 521 68.81 -23.07 -21.08
N MET A 522 68.80 -21.85 -20.56
CA MET A 522 69.70 -21.44 -19.47
C MET A 522 69.13 -21.92 -18.13
N SER A 523 70.01 -22.08 -17.18
CA SER A 523 69.57 -22.30 -15.81
C SER A 523 68.86 -21.08 -15.25
N PHE A 524 67.89 -21.29 -14.36
CA PHE A 524 67.13 -20.16 -13.74
C PHE A 524 68.09 -19.14 -13.10
N LYS A 525 69.19 -19.57 -12.51
CA LYS A 525 70.19 -18.68 -11.93
C LYS A 525 70.91 -17.80 -12.96
N GLN A 526 71.19 -18.34 -14.16
CA GLN A 526 71.76 -17.54 -15.24
C GLN A 526 70.79 -16.57 -15.83
N ALA A 527 69.51 -17.01 -16.00
CA ALA A 527 68.43 -16.12 -16.48
C ALA A 527 68.19 -14.97 -15.51
N ASP A 528 68.13 -15.28 -14.20
CA ASP A 528 68.01 -14.29 -13.14
C ASP A 528 69.15 -13.25 -13.18
N GLN A 529 70.40 -13.70 -13.31
CA GLN A 529 71.58 -12.79 -13.43
C GLN A 529 71.40 -11.82 -14.63
N ILE A 530 71.00 -12.35 -15.79
CA ILE A 530 70.81 -11.53 -17.00
C ILE A 530 69.71 -10.49 -16.82
N ILE A 531 68.56 -10.90 -16.25
CA ILE A 531 67.45 -9.98 -15.99
C ILE A 531 67.87 -8.89 -14.98
N MET A 532 68.59 -9.26 -13.91
CA MET A 532 69.05 -8.32 -12.89
C MET A 532 70.09 -7.34 -13.42
N GLU A 533 71.05 -7.81 -14.23
CA GLU A 533 72.05 -6.96 -14.90
C GLU A 533 71.42 -6.04 -15.95
N GLY A 534 70.25 -6.42 -16.49
CA GLY A 534 69.44 -5.63 -17.42
C GLY A 534 68.60 -4.52 -16.74
N MET A 535 68.41 -4.56 -15.41
CA MET A 535 67.63 -3.55 -14.70
C MET A 535 68.32 -2.16 -14.78
N GLY A 536 67.55 -1.16 -15.20
CA GLY A 536 68.01 0.21 -15.48
C GLY A 536 68.69 0.39 -16.85
N LYS A 537 68.81 -0.67 -17.65
CA LYS A 537 69.29 -0.62 -19.06
C LYS A 537 68.20 -1.11 -20.02
N GLN A 538 67.96 -2.40 -20.00
CA GLN A 538 66.90 -3.01 -20.81
C GLN A 538 65.52 -2.86 -20.15
N PHE A 539 65.45 -3.05 -18.85
CA PHE A 539 64.20 -3.06 -18.06
C PHE A 539 64.12 -1.86 -17.11
N ASP A 540 62.90 -1.45 -16.78
CA ASP A 540 62.66 -0.43 -15.77
C ASP A 540 63.20 -0.87 -14.40
N LYS A 541 64.11 -0.03 -13.84
CA LYS A 541 64.72 -0.33 -12.52
C LYS A 541 63.71 -0.53 -11.39
N ARG A 542 62.56 0.12 -11.50
CA ARG A 542 61.50 -0.01 -10.48
C ARG A 542 60.87 -1.41 -10.45
N LEU A 543 60.92 -2.17 -11.55
CA LEU A 543 60.44 -3.54 -11.63
C LEU A 543 61.33 -4.55 -10.90
N GLU A 544 62.59 -4.19 -10.54
CA GLU A 544 63.56 -5.09 -9.90
C GLU A 544 63.03 -5.76 -8.64
N LYS A 545 62.44 -4.98 -7.73
CA LYS A 545 61.88 -5.53 -6.48
C LYS A 545 60.70 -6.49 -6.72
N TYR A 546 59.86 -6.18 -7.70
CA TYR A 546 58.70 -7.01 -8.06
C TYR A 546 59.13 -8.28 -8.79
N TYR A 547 60.10 -8.18 -9.71
CA TYR A 547 60.69 -9.33 -10.35
C TYR A 547 61.36 -10.27 -9.30
N THR A 548 62.13 -9.73 -8.35
CA THR A 548 62.75 -10.48 -7.28
C THR A 548 61.69 -11.21 -6.44
N ALA A 549 60.56 -10.60 -6.14
CA ALA A 549 59.48 -11.25 -5.43
C ALA A 549 58.73 -12.30 -6.28
N ALA A 550 58.62 -12.06 -7.60
CA ALA A 550 57.97 -12.97 -8.56
C ALA A 550 58.81 -14.19 -8.92
N ARG A 551 60.16 -14.07 -8.87
CA ARG A 551 61.11 -15.08 -9.30
C ARG A 551 60.83 -16.48 -8.78
N PRO A 552 60.61 -16.75 -7.47
CA PRO A 552 60.36 -18.11 -6.98
C PRO A 552 59.10 -18.73 -7.63
N LYS A 553 58.11 -17.91 -7.94
CA LYS A 553 56.86 -18.36 -8.59
C LYS A 553 57.07 -18.62 -10.08
N LEU A 554 57.84 -17.77 -10.76
CA LEU A 554 58.25 -17.99 -12.15
C LEU A 554 59.00 -19.31 -12.27
N GLU A 555 60.04 -19.52 -11.45
CA GLU A 555 60.80 -20.79 -11.43
C GLU A 555 59.91 -22.00 -11.16
N ALA A 556 59.01 -21.93 -10.16
CA ALA A 556 58.09 -23.02 -9.87
C ALA A 556 57.15 -23.33 -11.05
N TYR A 557 56.63 -22.29 -11.71
CA TYR A 557 55.79 -22.45 -12.92
C TYR A 557 56.57 -23.13 -14.05
N TYR A 558 57.73 -22.64 -14.41
CA TYR A 558 58.53 -23.24 -15.51
C TYR A 558 58.99 -24.66 -15.20
N LYS A 559 59.29 -24.98 -13.92
CA LYS A 559 59.58 -26.35 -13.49
C LYS A 559 58.37 -27.28 -13.62
N SER A 560 57.17 -26.78 -13.45
CA SER A 560 55.95 -27.57 -13.62
C SER A 560 55.63 -27.93 -15.08
N LEU A 561 56.31 -27.31 -16.02
CA LEU A 561 56.14 -27.55 -17.47
C LEU A 561 57.18 -28.54 -18.03
N GLU A 562 58.19 -28.86 -17.25
CA GLU A 562 59.23 -29.86 -17.58
C GLU A 562 58.73 -31.28 -17.30
#